data_8e0ebf440fe63210c0a59f192fdacc3d
#
_entry.id   8e0ebf440fe63210c0a59f192fdacc3d
#
_cell.length_a   1.000
_cell.length_b   1.000
_cell.length_c   1.000
_cell.angle_alpha   90.00
_cell.angle_beta   90.00
_cell.angle_gamma   90.00
#
_symmetry.space_group_name_H-M   'P 1'
#
loop_
_entity.id
_entity.type
_entity.pdbx_description
1 polymer ?
#
loop_
_entity_poly.entity_id
_entity_poly.type
_entity_poly.pdbx_seq_one_letter_code
_entity_poly.pdbx_strand_id
1 'polypeptide(L)'
;MDKLPFLLRFQQRNSTDWPWHLMGHLFFGIMFIMSLVLYQERMLAMDSAYYAYKVIVNEGFYTGHHRSISYLPQLLPLLGIKLGWSLKAVLMAYSAGFILFYYAAYNVIVYLFKNPLAGLFLALSLGLTMRYKFYGPVGEVVLSIVYLALLIGWITKPKDKFTGLHPWLDILIGIGIASLLATAHPFITITTTICLGFVLIFQKEWKNPRFWIISIYTVALLLFSFVFVERNAYEADRADRLNEIWKVLENYNDYYISEIIYSYFDTQYALPFIVFLVSLVLLAFSKRFFSALYLSLSFLVLLGIIIVMHAYLSSKIFIMLDGYLVHLGVIWALPLAFHWGQKQQRCMVPTLAFLLIFSLARINDSKAFFQGRLAYLENALTQHTSQEHPKAVAYLDNFNYKKLWIGWAMSCETLLLSSLEGPDHSRSIYLADKRGDLEGRFDEPDLYLNVPFAPYLIKNKDLPSQYFQLPKVPYREVELD
;
A
#
# COMPACT_ATOMS: atom_id res chain seq x y z
N MET A 1 -14.05 -48.87 2.56
CA MET A 1 -14.46 -47.75 3.45
C MET A 1 -13.69 -46.47 3.07
N ASP A 2 -13.78 -45.97 1.82
CA ASP A 2 -12.90 -44.92 1.34
C ASP A 2 -13.63 -43.87 0.48
N LYS A 3 -14.76 -43.38 0.94
CA LYS A 3 -15.40 -42.18 0.37
C LYS A 3 -16.05 -41.34 1.47
N LEU A 4 -15.22 -40.75 2.36
CA LEU A 4 -15.70 -39.61 3.15
C LEU A 4 -15.75 -38.37 2.25
N PRO A 5 -16.86 -37.58 2.27
CA PRO A 5 -16.99 -36.37 1.47
C PRO A 5 -15.86 -35.38 1.81
N PHE A 6 -15.41 -34.65 0.79
CA PHE A 6 -14.32 -33.65 0.85
C PHE A 6 -14.43 -32.69 2.05
N LEU A 7 -15.65 -32.34 2.48
CA LEU A 7 -15.92 -31.49 3.66
C LEU A 7 -15.53 -32.12 5.01
N LEU A 8 -15.55 -33.45 5.14
CA LEU A 8 -15.17 -34.13 6.39
C LEU A 8 -13.65 -34.35 6.51
N ARG A 9 -12.89 -34.29 5.42
CA ARG A 9 -11.44 -34.26 5.47
C ARG A 9 -10.87 -32.94 6.04
N PHE A 10 -11.67 -31.89 6.11
CA PHE A 10 -11.30 -30.65 6.80
C PHE A 10 -11.28 -30.80 8.33
N GLN A 11 -12.01 -31.73 8.91
CA GLN A 11 -12.12 -31.91 10.37
C GLN A 11 -10.92 -32.60 11.04
N GLN A 12 -10.03 -33.26 10.31
CA GLN A 12 -8.81 -33.87 10.88
C GLN A 12 -7.55 -33.00 10.78
N ARG A 13 -7.66 -31.75 10.36
CA ARG A 13 -6.57 -30.77 10.40
C ARG A 13 -6.41 -30.26 11.83
N ASN A 14 -5.19 -30.40 12.35
CA ASN A 14 -4.70 -29.94 13.64
C ASN A 14 -5.54 -28.82 14.24
N SER A 15 -6.33 -29.12 15.28
CA SER A 15 -7.20 -28.19 16.01
C SER A 15 -6.46 -26.96 16.57
N THR A 16 -5.14 -26.97 16.55
CA THR A 16 -4.24 -25.93 17.08
C THR A 16 -4.05 -24.74 16.16
N ASP A 17 -4.19 -24.89 14.83
CA ASP A 17 -3.95 -23.78 13.87
C ASP A 17 -5.22 -22.97 13.54
N TRP A 18 -6.39 -23.45 13.97
CA TRP A 18 -7.68 -22.85 13.65
C TRP A 18 -7.83 -21.35 14.04
N PRO A 19 -7.31 -20.90 15.21
CA PRO A 19 -7.43 -19.49 15.57
C PRO A 19 -6.73 -18.55 14.58
N TRP A 20 -5.58 -18.94 14.03
CA TRP A 20 -4.82 -18.14 13.09
C TRP A 20 -5.52 -18.01 11.74
N HIS A 21 -6.14 -19.11 11.28
CA HIS A 21 -6.95 -19.11 10.06
C HIS A 21 -8.15 -18.19 10.22
N LEU A 22 -8.90 -18.31 11.32
CA LEU A 22 -10.08 -17.50 11.59
C LEU A 22 -9.75 -16.00 11.65
N MET A 23 -8.69 -15.63 12.37
CA MET A 23 -8.25 -14.25 12.49
C MET A 23 -7.95 -13.62 11.13
N GLY A 24 -7.21 -14.31 10.29
CA GLY A 24 -6.87 -13.80 8.96
C GLY A 24 -8.11 -13.66 8.08
N HIS A 25 -9.00 -14.66 8.07
CA HIS A 25 -10.25 -14.58 7.30
C HIS A 25 -11.13 -13.42 7.76
N LEU A 26 -11.30 -13.23 9.06
CA LEU A 26 -12.09 -12.13 9.61
C LEU A 26 -11.45 -10.77 9.28
N PHE A 27 -10.12 -10.65 9.45
CA PHE A 27 -9.40 -9.42 9.15
C PHE A 27 -9.56 -9.02 7.68
N PHE A 28 -9.24 -9.91 6.75
CA PHE A 28 -9.37 -9.61 5.32
C PHE A 28 -10.82 -9.49 4.86
N GLY A 29 -11.75 -10.23 5.46
CA GLY A 29 -13.17 -10.13 5.19
C GLY A 29 -13.72 -8.74 5.57
N ILE A 30 -13.36 -8.22 6.74
CA ILE A 30 -13.74 -6.87 7.17
C ILE A 30 -13.08 -5.82 6.28
N MET A 31 -11.78 -5.94 5.98
CA MET A 31 -11.11 -5.03 5.05
C MET A 31 -11.78 -5.02 3.67
N PHE A 32 -12.24 -6.17 3.17
CA PHE A 32 -12.95 -6.26 1.91
C PHE A 32 -14.28 -5.50 1.95
N ILE A 33 -15.10 -5.68 3.00
CA ILE A 33 -16.33 -4.92 3.18
C ILE A 33 -16.02 -3.41 3.26
N MET A 34 -15.02 -3.02 4.06
CA MET A 34 -14.58 -1.63 4.14
C MET A 34 -14.15 -1.08 2.78
N SER A 35 -13.46 -1.87 1.96
CA SER A 35 -13.02 -1.43 0.63
C SER A 35 -14.17 -1.18 -0.34
N LEU A 36 -15.27 -1.91 -0.22
CA LEU A 36 -16.49 -1.69 -1.01
C LEU A 36 -17.29 -0.48 -0.52
N VAL A 37 -17.45 -0.33 0.80
CA VAL A 37 -18.21 0.77 1.40
C VAL A 37 -17.48 2.12 1.23
N LEU A 38 -16.17 2.13 1.39
CA LEU A 38 -15.32 3.32 1.37
C LEU A 38 -14.59 3.48 0.02
N TYR A 39 -15.20 3.04 -1.09
CA TYR A 39 -14.54 3.06 -2.39
C TYR A 39 -14.25 4.47 -2.89
N GLN A 40 -15.08 5.45 -2.56
CA GLN A 40 -14.87 6.85 -2.95
C GLN A 40 -13.63 7.42 -2.26
N GLU A 41 -13.54 7.29 -0.94
CA GLU A 41 -12.39 7.71 -0.15
C GLU A 41 -11.08 7.04 -0.61
N ARG A 42 -11.17 5.82 -1.14
CA ARG A 42 -10.04 5.03 -1.61
C ARG A 42 -9.63 5.33 -3.04
N MET A 43 -10.59 5.57 -3.92
CA MET A 43 -10.33 5.64 -5.37
C MET A 43 -10.41 7.06 -5.95
N LEU A 44 -10.97 8.03 -5.20
CA LEU A 44 -11.11 9.42 -5.65
C LEU A 44 -10.11 10.37 -4.96
N ALA A 45 -8.98 9.82 -4.49
CA ALA A 45 -7.97 10.62 -3.82
C ALA A 45 -6.58 10.43 -4.46
N MET A 46 -5.95 11.52 -4.83
CA MET A 46 -4.53 11.61 -5.22
C MET A 46 -4.12 10.54 -6.25
N ASP A 47 -3.07 9.75 -5.93
CA ASP A 47 -2.54 8.69 -6.80
C ASP A 47 -3.63 7.70 -7.22
N SER A 48 -4.56 7.37 -6.31
CA SER A 48 -5.62 6.40 -6.61
C SER A 48 -6.57 6.91 -7.69
N ALA A 49 -6.94 8.18 -7.66
CA ALA A 49 -7.78 8.80 -8.68
C ALA A 49 -7.05 8.84 -10.03
N TYR A 50 -5.79 9.22 -10.02
CA TYR A 50 -4.98 9.27 -11.24
C TYR A 50 -4.80 7.88 -11.88
N TYR A 51 -4.48 6.86 -11.07
CA TYR A 51 -4.34 5.49 -11.60
C TYR A 51 -5.68 4.94 -12.08
N ALA A 52 -6.78 5.19 -11.36
CA ALA A 52 -8.12 4.80 -11.81
C ALA A 52 -8.48 5.45 -13.14
N TYR A 53 -8.25 6.77 -13.26
CA TYR A 53 -8.42 7.51 -14.49
C TYR A 53 -7.60 6.90 -15.65
N LYS A 54 -6.30 6.62 -15.42
CA LYS A 54 -5.43 6.03 -16.44
C LYS A 54 -5.86 4.63 -16.89
N VAL A 55 -6.26 3.77 -15.95
CA VAL A 55 -6.78 2.42 -16.27
C VAL A 55 -8.05 2.51 -17.11
N ILE A 56 -8.94 3.46 -16.79
CA ILE A 56 -10.21 3.68 -17.51
C ILE A 56 -9.94 4.24 -18.91
N VAL A 57 -9.13 5.30 -19.02
CA VAL A 57 -8.87 5.96 -20.31
C VAL A 57 -8.07 5.07 -21.25
N ASN A 58 -7.10 4.34 -20.75
CA ASN A 58 -6.28 3.45 -21.56
C ASN A 58 -6.97 2.10 -21.85
N GLU A 59 -8.07 1.79 -21.16
CA GLU A 59 -8.71 0.46 -21.15
C GLU A 59 -7.72 -0.69 -20.97
N GLY A 60 -6.68 -0.44 -20.22
CA GLY A 60 -5.51 -1.30 -20.06
C GLY A 60 -4.82 -1.12 -18.71
N PHE A 61 -3.82 -1.97 -18.47
CA PHE A 61 -2.99 -1.82 -17.28
C PHE A 61 -2.23 -0.49 -17.27
N TYR A 62 -2.18 0.11 -16.11
CA TYR A 62 -1.35 1.29 -15.87
C TYR A 62 -0.46 1.08 -14.65
N THR A 63 0.85 1.31 -14.84
CA THR A 63 1.83 1.26 -13.75
C THR A 63 2.67 2.53 -13.77
N GLY A 64 2.72 3.22 -12.65
CA GLY A 64 3.72 4.25 -12.44
C GLY A 64 5.10 3.62 -12.28
N HIS A 65 6.13 4.32 -12.73
CA HIS A 65 7.53 3.95 -12.48
C HIS A 65 7.92 2.52 -12.92
N HIS A 66 7.25 1.97 -13.95
CA HIS A 66 7.51 0.61 -14.50
C HIS A 66 7.34 -0.54 -13.48
N ARG A 67 6.51 -0.37 -12.44
CA ARG A 67 6.33 -1.35 -11.36
C ARG A 67 5.18 -2.33 -11.64
N SER A 68 5.52 -3.45 -12.28
CA SER A 68 4.55 -4.45 -12.75
C SER A 68 3.78 -5.18 -11.63
N ILE A 69 4.18 -5.08 -10.37
CA ILE A 69 3.45 -5.68 -9.24
C ILE A 69 2.01 -5.18 -9.12
N SER A 70 1.71 -4.01 -9.67
CA SER A 70 0.37 -3.40 -9.63
C SER A 70 -0.63 -4.02 -10.61
N TYR A 71 -0.23 -4.92 -11.50
CA TYR A 71 -1.13 -5.50 -12.51
C TYR A 71 -2.25 -6.35 -11.89
N LEU A 72 -1.94 -7.20 -10.91
CA LEU A 72 -2.91 -8.14 -10.37
C LEU A 72 -4.15 -7.47 -9.75
N PRO A 73 -4.06 -6.41 -8.93
CA PRO A 73 -5.23 -5.68 -8.45
C PRO A 73 -6.05 -5.01 -9.55
N GLN A 74 -5.45 -4.71 -10.71
CA GLN A 74 -6.13 -4.05 -11.83
C GLN A 74 -6.94 -5.01 -12.71
N LEU A 75 -6.79 -6.32 -12.55
CA LEU A 75 -7.54 -7.30 -13.35
C LEU A 75 -9.05 -7.13 -13.21
N LEU A 76 -9.54 -6.90 -11.98
CA LEU A 76 -10.97 -6.80 -11.72
C LEU A 76 -11.61 -5.54 -12.31
N PRO A 77 -11.07 -4.31 -12.14
CA PRO A 77 -11.60 -3.14 -12.81
C PRO A 77 -11.49 -3.23 -14.33
N LEU A 78 -10.40 -3.80 -14.88
CA LEU A 78 -10.26 -3.99 -16.33
C LEU A 78 -11.33 -4.94 -16.90
N LEU A 79 -11.63 -6.03 -16.18
CA LEU A 79 -12.74 -6.89 -16.54
C LEU A 79 -14.05 -6.11 -16.54
N GLY A 80 -14.29 -5.28 -15.53
CA GLY A 80 -15.47 -4.41 -15.45
C GLY A 80 -15.59 -3.44 -16.63
N ILE A 81 -14.48 -2.81 -17.02
CA ILE A 81 -14.41 -1.91 -18.18
C ILE A 81 -14.78 -2.66 -19.47
N LYS A 82 -14.17 -3.84 -19.69
CA LYS A 82 -14.45 -4.68 -20.87
C LYS A 82 -15.89 -5.21 -20.93
N LEU A 83 -16.52 -5.37 -19.78
CA LEU A 83 -17.93 -5.79 -19.66
C LEU A 83 -18.92 -4.60 -19.65
N GLY A 84 -18.44 -3.38 -19.79
CA GLY A 84 -19.29 -2.19 -19.84
C GLY A 84 -19.95 -1.82 -18.51
N TRP A 85 -19.30 -2.11 -17.36
CA TRP A 85 -19.81 -1.73 -16.03
C TRP A 85 -19.86 -0.21 -15.88
N SER A 86 -20.76 0.28 -15.01
CA SER A 86 -20.79 1.70 -14.65
C SER A 86 -19.49 2.13 -13.99
N LEU A 87 -19.15 3.45 -14.07
CA LEU A 87 -17.98 4.02 -13.42
C LEU A 87 -17.89 3.65 -11.93
N LYS A 88 -19.02 3.77 -11.22
CA LYS A 88 -19.13 3.38 -9.82
C LYS A 88 -18.72 1.92 -9.60
N ALA A 89 -19.21 1.00 -10.41
CA ALA A 89 -18.89 -0.43 -10.29
C ALA A 89 -17.40 -0.70 -10.61
N VAL A 90 -16.83 -0.01 -11.59
CA VAL A 90 -15.39 -0.10 -11.92
C VAL A 90 -14.52 0.38 -10.76
N LEU A 91 -14.86 1.52 -10.14
CA LEU A 91 -14.12 2.04 -8.99
C LEU A 91 -14.26 1.16 -7.75
N MET A 92 -15.46 0.61 -7.48
CA MET A 92 -15.67 -0.39 -6.42
C MET A 92 -14.83 -1.65 -6.67
N ALA A 93 -14.81 -2.13 -7.92
CA ALA A 93 -14.01 -3.29 -8.32
C ALA A 93 -12.51 -3.03 -8.15
N TYR A 94 -12.04 -1.82 -8.47
CA TYR A 94 -10.63 -1.46 -8.29
C TYR A 94 -10.27 -1.38 -6.80
N SER A 95 -11.08 -0.71 -6.00
CA SER A 95 -10.91 -0.65 -4.55
C SER A 95 -10.86 -2.04 -3.91
N ALA A 96 -11.78 -2.92 -4.29
CA ALA A 96 -11.86 -4.29 -3.80
C ALA A 96 -10.72 -5.17 -4.33
N GLY A 97 -10.24 -4.94 -5.55
CA GLY A 97 -9.20 -5.72 -6.22
C GLY A 97 -7.91 -5.80 -5.41
N PHE A 98 -7.52 -4.71 -4.74
CA PHE A 98 -6.36 -4.71 -3.84
C PHE A 98 -6.55 -5.66 -2.66
N ILE A 99 -7.68 -5.59 -1.99
CA ILE A 99 -7.95 -6.43 -0.81
C ILE A 99 -8.13 -7.89 -1.21
N LEU A 100 -8.79 -8.16 -2.35
CA LEU A 100 -8.89 -9.51 -2.90
C LEU A 100 -7.52 -10.11 -3.22
N PHE A 101 -6.61 -9.31 -3.76
CA PHE A 101 -5.23 -9.75 -3.99
C PHE A 101 -4.52 -10.08 -2.67
N TYR A 102 -4.63 -9.22 -1.64
CA TYR A 102 -4.05 -9.49 -0.32
C TYR A 102 -4.63 -10.76 0.31
N TYR A 103 -5.93 -10.94 0.19
CA TYR A 103 -6.62 -12.12 0.69
C TYR A 103 -6.27 -13.39 -0.12
N ALA A 104 -6.09 -13.28 -1.43
CA ALA A 104 -5.61 -14.40 -2.26
C ALA A 104 -4.20 -14.82 -1.85
N ALA A 105 -3.29 -13.86 -1.64
CA ALA A 105 -1.94 -14.13 -1.13
C ALA A 105 -1.98 -14.80 0.25
N TYR A 106 -2.84 -14.33 1.16
CA TYR A 106 -3.07 -14.96 2.46
C TYR A 106 -3.50 -16.43 2.29
N ASN A 107 -4.46 -16.70 1.41
CA ASN A 107 -4.94 -18.07 1.15
C ASN A 107 -3.84 -18.95 0.55
N VAL A 108 -3.03 -18.42 -0.39
CA VAL A 108 -1.87 -19.13 -0.94
C VAL A 108 -0.89 -19.50 0.18
N ILE A 109 -0.56 -18.58 1.07
CA ILE A 109 0.36 -18.83 2.17
C ILE A 109 -0.20 -19.89 3.14
N VAL A 110 -1.45 -19.73 3.52
CA VAL A 110 -2.07 -20.60 4.55
C VAL A 110 -2.36 -22.00 4.02
N TYR A 111 -2.96 -22.10 2.84
CA TYR A 111 -3.48 -23.36 2.32
C TYR A 111 -2.55 -24.04 1.33
N LEU A 112 -1.94 -23.27 0.41
CA LEU A 112 -1.03 -23.85 -0.58
C LEU A 112 0.36 -24.08 0.03
N PHE A 113 0.93 -23.09 0.73
CA PHE A 113 2.22 -23.25 1.42
C PHE A 113 2.07 -23.95 2.79
N LYS A 114 0.84 -24.16 3.27
CA LYS A 114 0.53 -24.78 4.57
C LYS A 114 1.22 -24.10 5.74
N ASN A 115 1.33 -22.78 5.69
CA ASN A 115 2.06 -21.95 6.65
C ASN A 115 1.17 -20.89 7.34
N PRO A 116 0.34 -21.27 8.33
CA PRO A 116 -0.57 -20.34 8.99
C PRO A 116 0.14 -19.22 9.74
N LEU A 117 1.37 -19.44 10.22
CA LEU A 117 2.16 -18.40 10.91
C LEU A 117 2.60 -17.30 9.93
N ALA A 118 2.99 -17.66 8.72
CA ALA A 118 3.28 -16.68 7.69
C ALA A 118 2.01 -15.96 7.19
N GLY A 119 0.85 -16.63 7.20
CA GLY A 119 -0.44 -15.99 6.97
C GLY A 119 -0.76 -14.94 8.05
N LEU A 120 -0.54 -15.28 9.32
CA LEU A 120 -0.66 -14.35 10.45
C LEU A 120 0.35 -13.19 10.33
N PHE A 121 1.58 -13.46 9.90
CA PHE A 121 2.59 -12.45 9.61
C PHE A 121 2.08 -11.45 8.56
N LEU A 122 1.48 -11.89 7.46
CA LEU A 122 0.88 -11.00 6.47
C LEU A 122 -0.22 -10.12 7.08
N ALA A 123 -1.16 -10.71 7.81
CA ALA A 123 -2.27 -9.96 8.43
C ALA A 123 -1.76 -8.91 9.43
N LEU A 124 -0.79 -9.27 10.27
CA LEU A 124 -0.18 -8.34 11.22
C LEU A 124 0.67 -7.27 10.54
N SER A 125 1.47 -7.62 9.52
CA SER A 125 2.29 -6.66 8.77
C SER A 125 1.44 -5.56 8.13
N LEU A 126 0.26 -5.92 7.61
CA LEU A 126 -0.68 -4.95 7.06
C LEU A 126 -1.45 -4.22 8.18
N GLY A 127 -1.92 -4.94 9.21
CA GLY A 127 -2.74 -4.36 10.27
C GLY A 127 -2.01 -3.34 11.14
N LEU A 128 -0.80 -3.68 11.63
CA LEU A 128 -0.14 -2.93 12.70
C LEU A 128 0.18 -1.48 12.36
N THR A 129 0.42 -1.16 11.09
CA THR A 129 0.83 0.19 10.67
C THR A 129 0.05 0.74 9.49
N MET A 130 -0.73 -0.06 8.77
CA MET A 130 -1.61 0.46 7.73
C MET A 130 -2.68 1.36 8.34
N ARG A 131 -2.82 2.57 7.78
CA ARG A 131 -3.77 3.58 8.23
C ARG A 131 -4.24 4.38 7.02
N TYR A 132 -3.62 5.50 6.69
CA TYR A 132 -3.91 6.26 5.47
C TYR A 132 -3.64 5.47 4.18
N LYS A 133 -2.68 4.54 4.21
CA LYS A 133 -2.39 3.66 3.05
C LYS A 133 -3.50 2.68 2.71
N PHE A 134 -4.44 2.42 3.60
CA PHE A 134 -5.69 1.74 3.22
C PHE A 134 -6.47 2.55 2.18
N TYR A 135 -6.46 3.89 2.30
CA TYR A 135 -7.16 4.82 1.41
C TYR A 135 -6.35 5.23 0.17
N GLY A 136 -5.06 4.96 0.14
CA GLY A 136 -4.20 5.11 -1.04
C GLY A 136 -3.64 3.76 -1.51
N PRO A 137 -4.50 2.82 -1.97
CA PRO A 137 -4.11 1.42 -2.19
C PRO A 137 -3.17 1.22 -3.37
N VAL A 138 -3.13 2.14 -4.33
CA VAL A 138 -2.30 2.00 -5.55
C VAL A 138 -0.79 2.12 -5.29
N GLY A 139 -0.40 2.57 -4.10
CA GLY A 139 1.01 2.65 -3.71
C GLY A 139 1.66 1.27 -3.64
N GLU A 140 2.75 1.09 -4.39
CA GLU A 140 3.48 -0.18 -4.53
C GLU A 140 4.11 -0.66 -3.22
N VAL A 141 4.25 0.23 -2.24
CA VAL A 141 4.85 -0.09 -0.93
C VAL A 141 4.06 -1.17 -0.19
N VAL A 142 2.73 -1.06 -0.15
CA VAL A 142 1.87 -2.06 0.52
C VAL A 142 1.85 -3.38 -0.26
N LEU A 143 1.78 -3.30 -1.60
CA LEU A 143 1.88 -4.47 -2.47
C LEU A 143 3.18 -5.23 -2.26
N SER A 144 4.30 -4.50 -2.09
CA SER A 144 5.60 -5.12 -1.85
C SER A 144 5.64 -5.97 -0.57
N ILE A 145 4.92 -5.56 0.48
CA ILE A 145 4.80 -6.34 1.72
C ILE A 145 4.05 -7.65 1.49
N VAL A 146 3.04 -7.66 0.62
CA VAL A 146 2.31 -8.89 0.28
C VAL A 146 3.21 -9.89 -0.44
N TYR A 147 4.01 -9.45 -1.41
CA TYR A 147 4.98 -10.30 -2.09
C TYR A 147 6.11 -10.75 -1.15
N LEU A 148 6.56 -9.88 -0.23
CA LEU A 148 7.50 -10.27 0.82
C LEU A 148 6.91 -11.37 1.70
N ALA A 149 5.65 -11.25 2.11
CA ALA A 149 4.99 -12.28 2.91
C ALA A 149 4.84 -13.60 2.16
N LEU A 150 4.59 -13.58 0.84
CA LEU A 150 4.63 -14.78 -0.01
C LEU A 150 6.03 -15.41 0.00
N LEU A 151 7.08 -14.59 -0.14
CA LEU A 151 8.47 -15.10 -0.11
C LEU A 151 8.82 -15.71 1.26
N ILE A 152 8.53 -15.01 2.35
CA ILE A 152 8.76 -15.51 3.71
C ILE A 152 7.92 -16.77 3.95
N GLY A 153 6.65 -16.78 3.53
CA GLY A 153 5.78 -17.95 3.61
C GLY A 153 6.32 -19.16 2.86
N TRP A 154 6.90 -18.94 1.69
CA TRP A 154 7.54 -20.00 0.90
C TRP A 154 8.83 -20.52 1.55
N ILE A 155 9.69 -19.63 2.03
CA ILE A 155 10.96 -19.99 2.66
C ILE A 155 10.74 -20.76 3.98
N THR A 156 9.77 -20.31 4.79
CA THR A 156 9.51 -20.86 6.13
C THR A 156 8.45 -21.97 6.17
N LYS A 157 8.00 -22.46 5.00
CA LYS A 157 7.01 -23.53 4.93
C LYS A 157 7.48 -24.81 5.60
N PRO A 158 6.59 -25.62 6.19
CA PRO A 158 6.95 -26.89 6.81
C PRO A 158 7.55 -27.86 5.79
N LYS A 159 8.73 -28.42 6.10
CA LYS A 159 9.50 -29.30 5.19
C LYS A 159 8.81 -30.65 4.97
N ASP A 160 8.18 -31.18 6.01
CA ASP A 160 7.47 -32.48 6.03
C ASP A 160 6.18 -32.50 5.20
N LYS A 161 5.57 -31.35 4.97
CA LYS A 161 4.31 -31.24 4.22
C LYS A 161 4.49 -31.11 2.68
N PHE A 162 5.73 -31.04 2.20
CA PHE A 162 6.08 -30.83 0.79
C PHE A 162 7.01 -31.91 0.22
N THR A 163 6.90 -33.15 0.70
CA THR A 163 7.78 -34.27 0.36
C THR A 163 7.72 -34.72 -1.11
N GLY A 164 6.72 -34.23 -1.88
CA GLY A 164 6.56 -34.62 -3.31
C GLY A 164 7.08 -33.61 -4.32
N LEU A 165 7.54 -32.41 -3.90
CA LEU A 165 8.04 -31.40 -4.82
C LEU A 165 9.53 -31.63 -5.10
N HIS A 166 9.90 -31.67 -6.39
CA HIS A 166 11.30 -31.78 -6.76
C HIS A 166 12.10 -30.57 -6.22
N PRO A 167 13.28 -30.76 -5.59
CA PRO A 167 14.04 -29.67 -4.95
C PRO A 167 14.31 -28.46 -5.86
N TRP A 168 14.57 -28.69 -7.14
CA TRP A 168 14.78 -27.61 -8.11
C TRP A 168 13.52 -26.78 -8.37
N LEU A 169 12.34 -27.41 -8.42
CA LEU A 169 11.08 -26.71 -8.59
C LEU A 169 10.77 -25.84 -7.37
N ASP A 170 11.10 -26.32 -6.18
CA ASP A 170 10.98 -25.58 -4.94
C ASP A 170 11.84 -24.29 -4.95
N ILE A 171 13.08 -24.39 -5.42
CA ILE A 171 13.97 -23.23 -5.57
C ILE A 171 13.44 -22.28 -6.65
N LEU A 172 13.03 -22.80 -7.80
CA LEU A 172 12.51 -22.00 -8.91
C LEU A 172 11.26 -21.18 -8.51
N ILE A 173 10.35 -21.75 -7.72
CA ILE A 173 9.19 -21.01 -7.22
C ILE A 173 9.66 -19.88 -6.29
N GLY A 174 10.61 -20.14 -5.38
CA GLY A 174 11.18 -19.11 -4.53
C GLY A 174 11.84 -17.98 -5.32
N ILE A 175 12.60 -18.31 -6.34
CA ILE A 175 13.22 -17.36 -7.28
C ILE A 175 12.14 -16.56 -8.02
N GLY A 176 11.08 -17.20 -8.50
CA GLY A 176 9.96 -16.54 -9.17
C GLY A 176 9.27 -15.50 -8.27
N ILE A 177 8.99 -15.85 -7.01
CA ILE A 177 8.43 -14.90 -6.03
C ILE A 177 9.40 -13.74 -5.77
N ALA A 178 10.70 -14.02 -5.63
CA ALA A 178 11.73 -13.00 -5.43
C ALA A 178 11.85 -12.06 -6.65
N SER A 179 11.73 -12.59 -7.86
CA SER A 179 11.75 -11.79 -9.11
C SER A 179 10.55 -10.83 -9.18
N LEU A 180 9.36 -11.27 -8.77
CA LEU A 180 8.20 -10.38 -8.66
C LEU A 180 8.42 -9.30 -7.61
N LEU A 181 9.01 -9.65 -6.46
CA LEU A 181 9.33 -8.68 -5.41
C LEU A 181 10.32 -7.61 -5.88
N ALA A 182 11.25 -7.94 -6.76
CA ALA A 182 12.23 -6.99 -7.29
C ALA A 182 11.62 -5.92 -8.22
N THR A 183 10.41 -6.14 -8.73
CA THR A 183 9.66 -5.12 -9.50
C THR A 183 8.84 -4.18 -8.60
N ALA A 184 9.04 -4.25 -7.29
CA ALA A 184 8.36 -3.45 -6.28
C ALA A 184 9.12 -2.13 -5.96
N HIS A 185 8.64 -1.44 -4.94
CA HIS A 185 9.29 -0.22 -4.46
C HIS A 185 10.70 -0.50 -3.92
N PRO A 186 11.75 0.26 -4.28
CA PRO A 186 13.14 0.00 -3.88
C PRO A 186 13.35 -0.14 -2.36
N PHE A 187 12.55 0.55 -1.55
CA PHE A 187 12.64 0.49 -0.09
C PHE A 187 12.41 -0.92 0.49
N ILE A 188 11.73 -1.80 -0.26
CA ILE A 188 11.51 -3.19 0.15
C ILE A 188 12.81 -3.98 0.31
N THR A 189 13.88 -3.56 -0.35
CA THR A 189 15.22 -4.20 -0.26
C THR A 189 15.68 -4.30 1.19
N ILE A 190 15.57 -3.20 1.94
CA ILE A 190 15.99 -3.13 3.35
C ILE A 190 15.12 -4.06 4.19
N THR A 191 13.80 -3.95 4.04
CA THR A 191 12.85 -4.76 4.82
C THR A 191 13.00 -6.25 4.53
N THR A 192 13.20 -6.61 3.26
CA THR A 192 13.43 -8.01 2.86
C THR A 192 14.69 -8.57 3.47
N THR A 193 15.80 -7.81 3.43
CA THR A 193 17.07 -8.22 4.05
C THR A 193 16.90 -8.44 5.56
N ILE A 194 16.17 -7.55 6.23
CA ILE A 194 15.85 -7.70 7.66
C ILE A 194 15.03 -8.98 7.91
N CYS A 195 14.00 -9.25 7.11
CA CYS A 195 13.19 -10.44 7.27
C CYS A 195 13.98 -11.73 7.05
N LEU A 196 14.81 -11.79 6.02
CA LEU A 196 15.68 -12.95 5.74
C LEU A 196 16.70 -13.16 6.87
N GLY A 197 17.32 -12.10 7.38
CA GLY A 197 18.22 -12.17 8.53
C GLY A 197 17.51 -12.66 9.78
N PHE A 198 16.28 -12.21 10.06
CA PHE A 198 15.49 -12.71 11.17
C PHE A 198 15.18 -14.21 11.03
N VAL A 199 14.73 -14.65 9.85
CA VAL A 199 14.46 -16.08 9.59
C VAL A 199 15.74 -16.91 9.80
N LEU A 200 16.88 -16.44 9.28
CA LEU A 200 18.16 -17.11 9.44
C LEU A 200 18.51 -17.34 10.93
N ILE A 201 18.40 -16.28 11.74
CA ILE A 201 18.75 -16.30 13.16
C ILE A 201 17.72 -17.09 13.98
N PHE A 202 16.43 -16.80 13.74
CA PHE A 202 15.33 -17.33 14.52
C PHE A 202 15.09 -18.83 14.26
N GLN A 203 15.10 -19.26 12.98
CA GLN A 203 14.90 -20.67 12.59
C GLN A 203 16.21 -21.46 12.49
N LYS A 204 17.36 -20.79 12.64
CA LYS A 204 18.69 -21.42 12.56
C LYS A 204 18.96 -22.08 11.21
N GLU A 205 18.57 -21.44 10.13
CA GLU A 205 18.68 -21.96 8.76
C GLU A 205 20.11 -21.91 8.17
N TRP A 206 21.13 -21.80 9.02
CA TRP A 206 22.57 -21.66 8.64
C TRP A 206 23.06 -22.77 7.73
N LYS A 207 22.52 -23.98 7.88
CA LYS A 207 22.95 -25.18 7.13
C LYS A 207 22.02 -25.53 5.98
N ASN A 208 21.03 -24.71 5.68
CA ASN A 208 20.03 -24.98 4.65
C ASN A 208 20.45 -24.35 3.31
N PRO A 209 20.97 -25.14 2.33
CA PRO A 209 21.40 -24.58 1.03
C PRO A 209 20.25 -23.92 0.25
N ARG A 210 19.04 -24.48 0.35
CA ARG A 210 17.83 -23.90 -0.26
C ARG A 210 17.59 -22.47 0.25
N PHE A 211 17.69 -22.25 1.58
CA PHE A 211 17.55 -20.92 2.16
C PHE A 211 18.57 -19.95 1.59
N TRP A 212 19.84 -20.37 1.51
CA TRP A 212 20.91 -19.50 1.01
C TRP A 212 20.75 -19.18 -0.48
N ILE A 213 20.42 -20.15 -1.32
CA ILE A 213 20.22 -19.92 -2.77
C ILE A 213 19.13 -18.87 -2.99
N ILE A 214 17.95 -19.06 -2.38
CA ILE A 214 16.83 -18.12 -2.54
C ILE A 214 17.17 -16.76 -1.94
N SER A 215 17.79 -16.71 -0.75
CA SER A 215 18.11 -15.45 -0.06
C SER A 215 19.19 -14.65 -0.79
N ILE A 216 20.26 -15.30 -1.23
CA ILE A 216 21.36 -14.63 -1.99
C ILE A 216 20.81 -14.11 -3.31
N TYR A 217 20.05 -14.93 -4.05
CA TYR A 217 19.39 -14.49 -5.28
C TYR A 217 18.48 -13.28 -5.03
N THR A 218 17.64 -13.35 -3.99
CA THR A 218 16.72 -12.25 -3.64
C THR A 218 17.48 -10.96 -3.35
N VAL A 219 18.47 -11.02 -2.46
CA VAL A 219 19.23 -9.82 -2.07
C VAL A 219 20.02 -9.26 -3.26
N ALA A 220 20.69 -10.13 -4.03
CA ALA A 220 21.43 -9.71 -5.21
C ALA A 220 20.53 -9.05 -6.26
N LEU A 221 19.36 -9.61 -6.53
CA LEU A 221 18.40 -9.04 -7.48
C LEU A 221 17.82 -7.71 -7.00
N LEU A 222 17.49 -7.60 -5.72
CA LEU A 222 16.99 -6.35 -5.13
C LEU A 222 18.07 -5.26 -5.12
N LEU A 223 19.33 -5.61 -4.81
CA LEU A 223 20.46 -4.68 -4.91
C LEU A 223 20.72 -4.27 -6.35
N PHE A 224 20.65 -5.21 -7.29
CA PHE A 224 20.74 -4.90 -8.71
C PHE A 224 19.65 -3.91 -9.14
N SER A 225 18.40 -4.19 -8.78
CA SER A 225 17.28 -3.27 -9.06
C SER A 225 17.50 -1.91 -8.40
N PHE A 226 18.01 -1.88 -7.16
CA PHE A 226 18.26 -0.64 -6.45
C PHE A 226 19.38 0.21 -7.09
N VAL A 227 20.41 -0.41 -7.66
CA VAL A 227 21.59 0.29 -8.22
C VAL A 227 21.44 0.61 -9.71
N PHE A 228 20.90 -0.32 -10.50
CA PHE A 228 20.94 -0.26 -11.97
C PHE A 228 19.63 0.11 -12.64
N VAL A 229 18.47 0.00 -11.93
CA VAL A 229 17.22 0.48 -12.51
C VAL A 229 17.17 1.99 -12.39
N GLU A 230 16.89 2.64 -13.52
CA GLU A 230 16.81 4.08 -13.63
C GLU A 230 15.76 4.64 -12.67
N ARG A 231 16.19 5.57 -11.82
CA ARG A 231 15.32 6.25 -10.86
C ARG A 231 14.81 7.54 -11.49
N ASN A 232 13.57 7.87 -11.23
CA ASN A 232 13.10 9.20 -11.52
C ASN A 232 13.76 10.24 -10.58
N ALA A 233 13.71 11.52 -10.97
CA ALA A 233 14.34 12.61 -10.22
C ALA A 233 13.91 12.66 -8.73
N TYR A 234 12.63 12.35 -8.45
CA TYR A 234 12.08 12.31 -7.10
C TYR A 234 12.66 11.17 -6.24
N GLU A 235 12.85 9.98 -6.81
CA GLU A 235 13.45 8.85 -6.10
C GLU A 235 14.97 9.04 -5.89
N ALA A 236 15.63 9.67 -6.87
CA ALA A 236 17.06 10.03 -6.77
C ALA A 236 17.28 11.04 -5.64
N ASP A 237 16.50 12.15 -5.61
CA ASP A 237 16.58 13.16 -4.54
C ASP A 237 16.43 12.54 -3.14
N ARG A 238 15.49 11.59 -2.98
CA ARG A 238 15.31 10.91 -1.70
C ARG A 238 16.44 9.99 -1.32
N ALA A 239 17.04 9.30 -2.28
CA ALA A 239 18.20 8.44 -2.03
C ALA A 239 19.43 9.28 -1.66
N ASP A 240 19.63 10.43 -2.31
CA ASP A 240 20.72 11.33 -2.04
C ASP A 240 20.69 11.92 -0.62
N ARG A 241 19.49 12.07 -0.03
CA ARG A 241 19.35 12.51 1.37
C ARG A 241 20.00 11.58 2.38
N LEU A 242 20.21 10.31 2.06
CA LEU A 242 20.93 9.39 2.92
C LEU A 242 22.39 9.81 3.13
N ASN A 243 22.97 10.62 2.24
CA ASN A 243 24.29 11.18 2.43
C ASN A 243 24.35 12.20 3.58
N GLU A 244 23.20 12.74 3.99
CA GLU A 244 23.09 13.72 5.08
C GLU A 244 22.65 13.09 6.43
N ILE A 245 22.73 11.76 6.56
CA ILE A 245 22.20 11.02 7.72
C ILE A 245 22.69 11.60 9.06
N TRP A 246 23.96 11.90 9.19
CA TRP A 246 24.53 12.43 10.44
C TRP A 246 23.99 13.83 10.75
N LYS A 247 23.95 14.72 9.76
CA LYS A 247 23.38 16.07 9.91
C LYS A 247 21.92 16.03 10.35
N VAL A 248 21.12 15.13 9.76
CA VAL A 248 19.70 15.00 10.13
C VAL A 248 19.54 14.43 11.53
N LEU A 249 20.32 13.41 11.90
CA LEU A 249 20.21 12.81 13.24
C LEU A 249 20.71 13.76 14.34
N GLU A 250 21.75 14.54 14.11
CA GLU A 250 22.26 15.55 15.06
C GLU A 250 21.22 16.67 15.31
N ASN A 251 20.50 17.07 14.26
CA ASN A 251 19.50 18.16 14.33
C ASN A 251 18.05 17.64 14.26
N TYR A 252 17.81 16.41 14.72
CA TYR A 252 16.52 15.71 14.54
C TYR A 252 15.32 16.55 15.02
N ASN A 253 15.44 17.27 16.14
CA ASN A 253 14.36 18.05 16.72
C ASN A 253 14.02 19.31 15.91
N ASP A 254 14.88 19.75 15.01
CA ASP A 254 14.67 20.94 14.18
C ASP A 254 13.78 20.62 12.95
N TYR A 255 13.57 19.35 12.67
CA TYR A 255 12.76 18.90 11.53
C TYR A 255 11.33 18.59 11.96
N TYR A 256 10.36 19.00 11.16
CA TYR A 256 8.94 18.74 11.39
C TYR A 256 8.60 17.23 11.51
N ILE A 257 9.41 16.35 10.93
CA ILE A 257 9.24 14.90 11.08
C ILE A 257 9.34 14.44 12.54
N SER A 258 10.12 15.12 13.38
CA SER A 258 10.24 14.76 14.80
C SER A 258 8.89 14.85 15.52
N GLU A 259 8.16 15.95 15.32
CA GLU A 259 6.84 16.17 15.91
C GLU A 259 5.85 15.10 15.47
N ILE A 260 5.86 14.74 14.16
CA ILE A 260 4.96 13.72 13.63
C ILE A 260 5.30 12.33 14.18
N ILE A 261 6.58 11.97 14.24
CA ILE A 261 7.00 10.67 14.77
C ILE A 261 6.61 10.58 16.25
N TYR A 262 6.87 11.61 17.07
CA TYR A 262 6.44 11.63 18.46
C TYR A 262 4.92 11.48 18.59
N SER A 263 4.15 12.27 17.85
CA SER A 263 2.69 12.18 17.86
C SER A 263 2.20 10.79 17.45
N TYR A 264 2.80 10.17 16.44
CA TYR A 264 2.38 8.85 15.96
C TYR A 264 2.69 7.74 16.97
N PHE A 265 3.87 7.77 17.59
CA PHE A 265 4.25 6.77 18.60
C PHE A 265 3.53 6.98 19.93
N ASP A 266 3.13 8.22 20.25
CA ASP A 266 2.33 8.52 21.45
C ASP A 266 0.85 8.13 21.29
N THR A 267 0.30 8.22 20.07
CA THR A 267 -1.13 8.01 19.82
C THR A 267 -1.42 6.77 18.97
N GLN A 268 -1.10 6.85 17.69
CA GLN A 268 -1.58 5.89 16.67
C GLN A 268 -0.86 4.55 16.71
N TYR A 269 0.40 4.56 17.06
CA TYR A 269 1.25 3.36 17.08
C TYR A 269 1.71 2.97 18.49
N ALA A 270 1.27 3.65 19.54
CA ALA A 270 1.65 3.37 20.91
C ALA A 270 1.42 1.90 21.29
N LEU A 271 0.21 1.39 21.08
CA LEU A 271 -0.12 0.00 21.42
C LEU A 271 0.68 -1.03 20.59
N PRO A 272 0.73 -0.97 19.25
CA PRO A 272 1.58 -1.87 18.46
C PRO A 272 3.05 -1.82 18.87
N PHE A 273 3.58 -0.64 19.18
CA PHE A 273 4.96 -0.46 19.60
C PHE A 273 5.23 -1.06 20.98
N ILE A 274 4.36 -0.82 21.96
CA ILE A 274 4.46 -1.45 23.29
C ILE A 274 4.45 -2.97 23.18
N VAL A 275 3.54 -3.53 22.38
CA VAL A 275 3.47 -4.99 22.18
C VAL A 275 4.73 -5.53 21.48
N PHE A 276 5.31 -4.75 20.56
CA PHE A 276 6.61 -5.10 19.98
C PHE A 276 7.72 -5.13 21.04
N LEU A 277 7.82 -4.10 21.90
CA LEU A 277 8.80 -4.07 22.99
C LEU A 277 8.63 -5.26 23.95
N VAL A 278 7.40 -5.57 24.33
CA VAL A 278 7.09 -6.78 25.13
C VAL A 278 7.55 -8.03 24.40
N SER A 279 7.38 -8.10 23.09
CA SER A 279 7.82 -9.23 22.27
C SER A 279 9.34 -9.41 22.28
N LEU A 280 10.11 -8.32 22.26
CA LEU A 280 11.58 -8.36 22.36
C LEU A 280 12.02 -8.91 23.72
N VAL A 281 11.38 -8.45 24.80
CA VAL A 281 11.63 -8.92 26.15
C VAL A 281 11.34 -10.43 26.26
N LEU A 282 10.19 -10.90 25.75
CA LEU A 282 9.82 -12.31 25.75
C LEU A 282 10.75 -13.19 24.89
N LEU A 283 11.27 -12.66 23.77
CA LEU A 283 12.31 -13.33 22.99
C LEU A 283 13.59 -13.51 23.82
N ALA A 284 14.04 -12.47 24.52
CA ALA A 284 15.23 -12.52 25.37
C ALA A 284 15.07 -13.55 26.48
N PHE A 285 13.95 -13.54 27.22
CA PHE A 285 13.63 -14.54 28.25
C PHE A 285 13.51 -15.97 27.70
N SER A 286 13.12 -16.11 26.44
CA SER A 286 13.05 -17.40 25.75
C SER A 286 14.43 -17.89 25.24
N LYS A 287 15.53 -17.31 25.73
CA LYS A 287 16.91 -17.61 25.30
C LYS A 287 17.16 -17.35 23.80
N ARG A 288 16.40 -16.44 23.21
CA ARG A 288 16.54 -15.98 21.82
C ARG A 288 17.10 -14.54 21.75
N PHE A 289 18.08 -14.26 22.59
CA PHE A 289 18.67 -12.95 22.77
C PHE A 289 19.15 -12.33 21.44
N PHE A 290 19.85 -13.11 20.60
CA PHE A 290 20.32 -12.62 19.29
C PHE A 290 19.18 -12.22 18.36
N SER A 291 18.02 -12.89 18.40
CA SER A 291 16.85 -12.48 17.62
C SER A 291 16.25 -11.17 18.15
N ALA A 292 16.20 -10.98 19.48
CA ALA A 292 15.73 -9.74 20.08
C ALA A 292 16.67 -8.56 19.74
N LEU A 293 17.98 -8.74 19.90
CA LEU A 293 18.98 -7.73 19.56
C LEU A 293 18.94 -7.36 18.08
N TYR A 294 18.87 -8.37 17.20
CA TYR A 294 18.76 -8.17 15.76
C TYR A 294 17.53 -7.33 15.39
N LEU A 295 16.36 -7.65 15.94
CA LEU A 295 15.12 -6.89 15.67
C LEU A 295 15.19 -5.47 16.23
N SER A 296 15.78 -5.27 17.41
CA SER A 296 15.98 -3.95 18.01
C SER A 296 16.86 -3.05 17.12
N LEU A 297 17.99 -3.57 16.67
CA LEU A 297 18.89 -2.85 15.76
C LEU A 297 18.23 -2.60 14.40
N SER A 298 17.55 -3.59 13.86
CA SER A 298 16.80 -3.45 12.59
C SER A 298 15.71 -2.38 12.67
N PHE A 299 14.99 -2.30 13.79
CA PHE A 299 14.00 -1.27 14.03
C PHE A 299 14.64 0.12 14.05
N LEU A 300 15.73 0.30 14.80
CA LEU A 300 16.43 1.59 14.89
C LEU A 300 17.00 2.03 13.53
N VAL A 301 17.63 1.11 12.79
CA VAL A 301 18.17 1.40 11.46
C VAL A 301 17.07 1.79 10.49
N LEU A 302 15.96 1.02 10.44
CA LEU A 302 14.86 1.31 9.54
C LEU A 302 14.16 2.62 9.89
N LEU A 303 13.93 2.89 11.17
CA LEU A 303 13.35 4.16 11.63
C LEU A 303 14.27 5.33 11.28
N GLY A 304 15.58 5.21 11.51
CA GLY A 304 16.56 6.23 11.14
C GLY A 304 16.56 6.54 9.65
N ILE A 305 16.52 5.52 8.79
CA ILE A 305 16.41 5.70 7.34
C ILE A 305 15.11 6.42 6.96
N ILE A 306 13.96 6.04 7.56
CA ILE A 306 12.68 6.69 7.31
C ILE A 306 12.74 8.17 7.71
N ILE A 307 13.33 8.49 8.86
CA ILE A 307 13.50 9.86 9.33
C ILE A 307 14.33 10.67 8.33
N VAL A 308 15.49 10.17 7.93
CA VAL A 308 16.41 10.89 7.03
C VAL A 308 15.76 11.14 5.67
N MET A 309 15.10 10.14 5.09
CA MET A 309 14.43 10.28 3.80
C MET A 309 13.29 11.31 3.81
N HIS A 310 12.74 11.64 4.98
CA HIS A 310 11.57 12.51 5.10
C HIS A 310 11.86 13.82 5.85
N ALA A 311 13.08 14.05 6.34
CA ALA A 311 13.43 15.20 7.16
C ALA A 311 13.10 16.56 6.50
N TYR A 312 13.30 16.66 5.18
CA TYR A 312 13.09 17.90 4.44
C TYR A 312 11.66 18.08 3.88
N LEU A 313 10.75 17.21 4.24
CA LEU A 313 9.36 17.35 3.82
C LEU A 313 8.62 18.36 4.73
N SER A 314 7.74 19.13 4.10
CA SER A 314 6.85 20.08 4.77
C SER A 314 5.65 19.36 5.41
N SER A 315 4.64 20.13 5.81
CA SER A 315 3.40 19.67 6.45
C SER A 315 2.64 18.54 5.71
N LYS A 316 2.96 18.25 4.44
CA LYS A 316 2.39 17.13 3.66
C LYS A 316 2.97 15.76 4.05
N ILE A 317 3.98 15.74 4.89
CA ILE A 317 4.78 14.57 5.25
C ILE A 317 3.94 13.41 5.82
N PHE A 318 2.90 13.70 6.57
CA PHE A 318 2.17 12.67 7.33
C PHE A 318 1.55 11.57 6.44
N ILE A 319 1.01 11.91 5.25
CA ILE A 319 0.48 10.90 4.31
C ILE A 319 1.62 10.09 3.68
N MET A 320 2.72 10.75 3.36
CA MET A 320 3.88 10.10 2.74
C MET A 320 4.60 9.20 3.74
N LEU A 321 4.79 9.69 4.97
CA LEU A 321 5.43 8.94 6.06
C LEU A 321 4.66 7.67 6.39
N ASP A 322 3.33 7.73 6.48
CA ASP A 322 2.46 6.56 6.73
C ASP A 322 2.75 5.41 5.75
N GLY A 323 3.10 5.74 4.50
CA GLY A 323 3.50 4.76 3.50
C GLY A 323 4.77 3.99 3.85
N TYR A 324 5.73 4.63 4.50
CA TYR A 324 6.99 3.99 4.89
C TYR A 324 6.92 3.32 6.26
N LEU A 325 6.05 3.81 7.16
CA LEU A 325 5.83 3.19 8.46
C LEU A 325 5.24 1.78 8.37
N VAL A 326 4.62 1.40 7.25
CA VAL A 326 4.17 0.00 7.04
C VAL A 326 5.33 -0.99 7.09
N HIS A 327 6.56 -0.57 6.77
CA HIS A 327 7.75 -1.41 6.91
C HIS A 327 8.13 -1.67 8.37
N LEU A 328 7.85 -0.74 9.30
CA LEU A 328 7.98 -1.01 10.75
C LEU A 328 6.98 -2.06 11.20
N GLY A 329 5.75 -2.03 10.65
CA GLY A 329 4.75 -3.06 10.90
C GLY A 329 5.23 -4.46 10.54
N VAL A 330 6.01 -4.61 9.47
CA VAL A 330 6.65 -5.88 9.10
C VAL A 330 7.60 -6.34 10.20
N ILE A 331 8.49 -5.46 10.70
CA ILE A 331 9.42 -5.81 11.78
C ILE A 331 8.67 -6.20 13.04
N TRP A 332 7.62 -5.47 13.41
CA TRP A 332 6.81 -5.76 14.59
C TRP A 332 6.05 -7.08 14.45
N ALA A 333 5.58 -7.41 13.25
CA ALA A 333 4.86 -8.64 12.98
C ALA A 333 5.74 -9.90 13.09
N LEU A 334 7.05 -9.82 12.84
CA LEU A 334 7.95 -10.98 12.89
C LEU A 334 7.91 -11.74 14.24
N PRO A 335 8.18 -11.10 15.40
CA PRO A 335 8.14 -11.80 16.66
C PRO A 335 6.71 -12.22 17.06
N LEU A 336 5.71 -11.44 16.68
CA LEU A 336 4.31 -11.75 16.99
C LEU A 336 3.83 -12.99 16.23
N ALA A 337 4.12 -13.08 14.96
CA ALA A 337 3.71 -14.22 14.15
C ALA A 337 4.53 -15.48 14.47
N PHE A 338 5.87 -15.36 14.44
CA PHE A 338 6.74 -16.55 14.50
C PHE A 338 7.09 -16.99 15.92
N HIS A 339 7.14 -16.10 16.90
CA HIS A 339 7.42 -16.50 18.28
C HIS A 339 6.16 -16.69 19.11
N TRP A 340 5.25 -15.72 19.11
CA TRP A 340 4.00 -15.83 19.85
C TRP A 340 3.05 -16.83 19.18
N GLY A 341 2.93 -16.81 17.86
CA GLY A 341 2.10 -17.75 17.12
C GLY A 341 2.49 -19.22 17.33
N GLN A 342 3.79 -19.54 17.51
CA GLN A 342 4.24 -20.89 17.80
C GLN A 342 3.86 -21.37 19.20
N LYS A 343 3.84 -20.48 20.19
CA LYS A 343 3.62 -20.86 21.59
C LYS A 343 2.17 -21.17 21.94
N GLN A 344 1.22 -20.75 21.12
CA GLN A 344 -0.24 -20.97 21.26
C GLN A 344 -0.78 -20.81 22.69
N GLN A 345 -0.15 -19.94 23.47
CA GLN A 345 -0.58 -19.71 24.84
C GLN A 345 -1.96 -19.03 24.84
N ARG A 346 -2.82 -19.43 25.77
CA ARG A 346 -4.20 -18.94 25.88
C ARG A 346 -4.35 -17.41 25.88
N CYS A 347 -3.35 -16.67 26.40
CA CYS A 347 -3.33 -15.21 26.39
C CYS A 347 -2.91 -14.59 25.06
N MET A 348 -2.19 -15.30 24.19
CA MET A 348 -1.65 -14.72 22.95
C MET A 348 -2.68 -14.62 21.84
N VAL A 349 -3.58 -15.58 21.74
CA VAL A 349 -4.67 -15.55 20.77
C VAL A 349 -5.56 -14.31 20.94
N PRO A 350 -6.11 -14.03 22.14
CA PRO A 350 -6.92 -12.81 22.33
C PRO A 350 -6.11 -11.53 22.15
N THR A 351 -4.82 -11.50 22.52
CA THR A 351 -3.98 -10.31 22.31
C THR A 351 -3.79 -10.00 20.83
N LEU A 352 -3.49 -11.01 20.00
CA LEU A 352 -3.31 -10.81 18.57
C LEU A 352 -4.64 -10.48 17.88
N ALA A 353 -5.76 -11.09 18.32
CA ALA A 353 -7.09 -10.72 17.85
C ALA A 353 -7.42 -9.25 18.17
N PHE A 354 -7.15 -8.84 19.42
CA PHE A 354 -7.34 -7.46 19.84
C PHE A 354 -6.51 -6.48 19.01
N LEU A 355 -5.23 -6.79 18.74
CA LEU A 355 -4.38 -5.97 17.88
C LEU A 355 -4.95 -5.80 16.47
N LEU A 356 -5.48 -6.87 15.87
CA LEU A 356 -6.10 -6.79 14.55
C LEU A 356 -7.40 -5.97 14.58
N ILE A 357 -8.25 -6.13 15.61
CA ILE A 357 -9.46 -5.33 15.78
C ILE A 357 -9.11 -3.86 16.00
N PHE A 358 -8.14 -3.56 16.86
CA PHE A 358 -7.64 -2.20 17.07
C PHE A 358 -7.10 -1.59 15.78
N SER A 359 -6.40 -2.39 14.96
CA SER A 359 -5.90 -1.95 13.66
C SER A 359 -7.04 -1.58 12.69
N LEU A 360 -8.09 -2.40 12.63
CA LEU A 360 -9.27 -2.12 11.81
C LEU A 360 -10.00 -0.84 12.28
N ALA A 361 -10.14 -0.65 13.59
CA ALA A 361 -10.73 0.57 14.15
C ALA A 361 -9.91 1.81 13.74
N ARG A 362 -8.58 1.77 13.88
CA ARG A 362 -7.69 2.85 13.50
C ARG A 362 -7.72 3.16 11.99
N ILE A 363 -7.79 2.12 11.14
CA ILE A 363 -8.01 2.29 9.70
C ILE A 363 -9.34 3.01 9.48
N ASN A 364 -10.43 2.58 10.13
CA ASN A 364 -11.72 3.22 9.99
C ASN A 364 -11.73 4.69 10.43
N ASP A 365 -11.06 5.03 11.54
CA ASP A 365 -10.98 6.41 12.03
C ASP A 365 -10.27 7.33 11.03
N SER A 366 -9.33 6.79 10.27
CA SER A 366 -8.58 7.55 9.25
C SER A 366 -9.42 7.97 8.05
N LYS A 367 -10.65 7.45 7.89
CA LYS A 367 -11.58 7.85 6.82
C LYS A 367 -11.96 9.32 6.88
N ALA A 368 -12.02 9.91 8.08
CA ALA A 368 -12.43 11.29 8.27
C ALA A 368 -11.60 12.28 7.45
N PHE A 369 -10.30 12.02 7.29
CA PHE A 369 -9.42 12.82 6.44
C PHE A 369 -9.86 12.79 4.96
N PHE A 370 -10.14 11.60 4.42
CA PHE A 370 -10.53 11.43 3.03
C PHE A 370 -11.96 11.88 2.76
N GLN A 371 -12.86 11.72 3.72
CA GLN A 371 -14.21 12.28 3.67
C GLN A 371 -14.18 13.81 3.64
N GLY A 372 -13.34 14.44 4.45
CA GLY A 372 -13.14 15.88 4.40
C GLY A 372 -12.61 16.36 3.06
N ARG A 373 -11.70 15.59 2.43
CA ARG A 373 -11.22 15.86 1.07
C ARG A 373 -12.34 15.77 0.04
N LEU A 374 -13.12 14.69 0.05
CA LEU A 374 -14.24 14.50 -0.88
C LEU A 374 -15.26 15.64 -0.75
N ALA A 375 -15.66 15.98 0.48
CA ALA A 375 -16.57 17.10 0.73
C ALA A 375 -16.03 18.42 0.19
N TYR A 376 -14.72 18.67 0.31
CA TYR A 376 -14.09 19.85 -0.29
C TYR A 376 -14.19 19.85 -1.82
N LEU A 377 -13.92 18.71 -2.47
CA LEU A 377 -14.01 18.56 -3.92
C LEU A 377 -15.45 18.72 -4.43
N GLU A 378 -16.43 18.16 -3.72
CA GLU A 378 -17.86 18.31 -4.02
C GLU A 378 -18.30 19.78 -3.92
N ASN A 379 -17.91 20.47 -2.86
CA ASN A 379 -18.18 21.89 -2.68
C ASN A 379 -17.53 22.73 -3.79
N ALA A 380 -16.25 22.47 -4.11
CA ALA A 380 -15.57 23.16 -5.19
C ALA A 380 -16.27 22.96 -6.55
N LEU A 381 -16.67 21.73 -6.87
CA LEU A 381 -17.46 21.44 -8.08
C LEU A 381 -18.80 22.20 -8.09
N THR A 382 -19.51 22.22 -6.97
CA THR A 382 -20.81 22.87 -6.87
C THR A 382 -20.73 24.38 -6.99
N GLN A 383 -19.69 24.99 -6.42
CA GLN A 383 -19.51 26.46 -6.40
C GLN A 383 -18.93 27.01 -7.71
N HIS A 384 -18.01 26.27 -8.33
CA HIS A 384 -17.17 26.80 -9.39
C HIS A 384 -17.46 26.19 -10.78
N THR A 385 -18.30 25.14 -10.85
CA THR A 385 -18.68 24.52 -12.12
C THR A 385 -20.21 24.36 -12.24
N SER A 386 -20.71 24.34 -13.48
CA SER A 386 -22.10 24.04 -13.83
C SER A 386 -22.15 23.18 -15.08
N GLN A 387 -23.35 22.81 -15.55
CA GLN A 387 -23.48 22.13 -16.84
C GLN A 387 -23.08 23.01 -18.02
N GLU A 388 -23.28 24.33 -17.93
CA GLU A 388 -22.87 25.29 -18.95
C GLU A 388 -21.36 25.58 -18.87
N HIS A 389 -20.77 25.55 -17.68
CA HIS A 389 -19.35 25.79 -17.40
C HIS A 389 -18.73 24.61 -16.63
N PRO A 390 -18.59 23.43 -17.25
CA PRO A 390 -18.13 22.21 -16.56
C PRO A 390 -16.62 22.17 -16.31
N LYS A 391 -15.86 23.12 -16.82
CA LYS A 391 -14.40 23.16 -16.72
C LYS A 391 -13.95 24.44 -16.02
N ALA A 392 -13.18 24.27 -14.94
CA ALA A 392 -12.59 25.38 -14.20
C ALA A 392 -11.06 25.20 -14.03
N VAL A 393 -10.35 26.31 -13.96
CA VAL A 393 -8.91 26.36 -13.60
C VAL A 393 -8.72 27.27 -12.40
N ALA A 394 -7.95 26.79 -11.44
CA ALA A 394 -7.52 27.56 -10.27
C ALA A 394 -6.00 27.52 -10.15
N TYR A 395 -5.42 28.42 -9.37
CA TYR A 395 -3.98 28.56 -9.21
C TYR A 395 -3.55 28.33 -7.76
N LEU A 396 -2.38 27.69 -7.60
CA LEU A 396 -1.81 27.36 -6.29
C LEU A 396 -1.45 28.57 -5.44
N ASP A 397 -1.17 29.73 -6.07
CA ASP A 397 -0.79 30.96 -5.37
C ASP A 397 -1.87 31.44 -4.39
N ASN A 398 -3.14 31.15 -4.68
CA ASN A 398 -4.31 31.53 -3.89
C ASN A 398 -4.93 30.35 -3.11
N PHE A 399 -4.25 29.19 -3.06
CA PHE A 399 -4.84 27.96 -2.60
C PHE A 399 -4.58 27.64 -1.13
N ASN A 400 -5.62 27.29 -0.38
CA ASN A 400 -5.50 26.87 1.01
C ASN A 400 -5.08 25.40 1.13
N TYR A 401 -3.78 25.16 1.17
CA TYR A 401 -3.21 23.82 1.33
C TYR A 401 -3.71 23.03 2.55
N LYS A 402 -4.23 23.71 3.58
CA LYS A 402 -4.73 23.03 4.78
C LYS A 402 -5.98 22.18 4.50
N LYS A 403 -6.74 22.51 3.45
CA LYS A 403 -7.98 21.79 3.10
C LYS A 403 -7.71 20.61 2.15
N LEU A 404 -6.74 20.74 1.22
CA LEU A 404 -6.53 19.72 0.18
C LEU A 404 -5.20 18.98 0.29
N TRP A 405 -4.19 19.50 0.99
CA TRP A 405 -2.83 18.94 1.24
C TRP A 405 -2.01 18.63 -0.03
N ILE A 406 -2.61 17.94 -1.01
CA ILE A 406 -2.01 17.56 -2.29
C ILE A 406 -3.05 17.86 -3.38
N GLY A 407 -2.74 18.80 -4.29
CA GLY A 407 -3.69 19.31 -5.30
C GLY A 407 -3.47 18.80 -6.73
N TRP A 408 -2.30 18.23 -7.03
CA TRP A 408 -1.92 17.89 -8.41
C TRP A 408 -2.89 16.94 -9.15
N ALA A 409 -3.64 16.09 -8.43
CA ALA A 409 -4.61 15.15 -9.01
C ALA A 409 -6.03 15.70 -9.10
N MET A 410 -6.27 16.96 -8.73
CA MET A 410 -7.60 17.54 -8.59
C MET A 410 -8.45 17.41 -9.85
N SER A 411 -7.85 17.51 -11.04
CA SER A 411 -8.56 17.33 -12.30
C SER A 411 -9.12 15.93 -12.48
N CYS A 412 -8.34 14.90 -12.16
CA CYS A 412 -8.80 13.50 -12.21
C CYS A 412 -9.82 13.21 -11.11
N GLU A 413 -9.60 13.71 -9.90
CA GLU A 413 -10.50 13.54 -8.76
C GLU A 413 -11.88 14.13 -9.05
N THR A 414 -11.94 15.37 -9.53
CA THR A 414 -13.19 16.06 -9.82
C THR A 414 -13.90 15.48 -11.04
N LEU A 415 -13.15 15.05 -12.08
CA LEU A 415 -13.73 14.36 -13.23
C LEU A 415 -14.39 13.04 -12.81
N LEU A 416 -13.68 12.19 -12.06
CA LEU A 416 -14.21 10.91 -11.58
C LEU A 416 -15.40 11.11 -10.65
N LEU A 417 -15.30 12.05 -9.70
CA LEU A 417 -16.33 12.32 -8.70
C LEU A 417 -17.66 12.77 -9.36
N SER A 418 -17.59 13.77 -10.26
CA SER A 418 -18.77 14.28 -10.94
C SER A 418 -19.39 13.25 -11.89
N SER A 419 -18.59 12.42 -12.52
CA SER A 419 -19.07 11.40 -13.47
C SER A 419 -19.66 10.16 -12.79
N LEU A 420 -19.67 10.05 -11.45
CA LEU A 420 -20.34 8.97 -10.74
C LEU A 420 -21.87 8.97 -10.92
N GLU A 421 -22.46 10.14 -11.16
CA GLU A 421 -23.90 10.32 -11.41
C GLU A 421 -24.28 10.00 -12.86
N GLY A 422 -23.30 9.99 -13.77
CA GLY A 422 -23.46 9.74 -15.19
C GLY A 422 -22.39 10.46 -16.01
N PRO A 423 -22.09 9.98 -17.21
CA PRO A 423 -21.06 10.61 -18.06
C PRO A 423 -21.42 12.05 -18.48
N ASP A 424 -22.68 12.38 -18.57
CA ASP A 424 -23.21 13.72 -18.88
C ASP A 424 -23.04 14.73 -17.73
N HIS A 425 -22.77 14.25 -16.52
CA HIS A 425 -22.42 15.07 -15.35
C HIS A 425 -20.93 15.39 -15.23
N SER A 426 -20.10 14.98 -16.20
CA SER A 426 -18.65 15.18 -16.18
C SER A 426 -18.25 16.64 -16.01
N ARG A 427 -17.50 16.95 -14.95
CA ARG A 427 -16.95 18.28 -14.65
C ARG A 427 -15.53 18.13 -14.16
N SER A 428 -14.69 19.14 -14.38
CA SER A 428 -13.28 19.08 -13.96
C SER A 428 -12.79 20.45 -13.48
N ILE A 429 -11.99 20.41 -12.40
CA ILE A 429 -11.26 21.56 -11.90
C ILE A 429 -9.77 21.24 -11.99
N TYR A 430 -9.03 21.98 -12.80
CA TYR A 430 -7.58 21.85 -12.89
C TYR A 430 -6.90 22.85 -11.97
N LEU A 431 -5.88 22.37 -11.22
CA LEU A 431 -5.08 23.23 -10.35
C LEU A 431 -3.70 23.43 -10.97
N ALA A 432 -3.44 24.64 -11.48
CA ALA A 432 -2.17 25.04 -12.06
C ALA A 432 -1.19 25.58 -11.03
N ASP A 433 0.11 25.36 -11.24
CA ASP A 433 1.14 25.85 -10.32
C ASP A 433 1.21 27.38 -10.32
N LYS A 434 1.18 28.02 -11.50
CA LYS A 434 1.24 29.47 -11.68
C LYS A 434 0.29 29.93 -12.78
N ARG A 435 -0.13 31.19 -12.66
CA ARG A 435 -1.06 31.82 -13.61
C ARG A 435 -0.54 31.85 -15.05
N GLY A 436 0.76 31.90 -15.29
CA GLY A 436 1.37 31.92 -16.61
C GLY A 436 1.57 30.56 -17.27
N ASP A 437 1.46 29.46 -16.55
CA ASP A 437 1.83 28.12 -17.05
C ASP A 437 0.90 27.59 -18.16
N LEU A 438 -0.29 28.20 -18.29
CA LEU A 438 -1.34 27.78 -19.23
C LEU A 438 -1.69 28.82 -20.27
N GLU A 439 -0.87 29.84 -20.46
CA GLU A 439 -1.17 30.96 -21.39
C GLU A 439 -1.65 30.48 -22.78
N GLY A 440 -2.88 30.86 -23.14
CA GLY A 440 -3.52 30.57 -24.44
C GLY A 440 -4.05 29.15 -24.62
N ARG A 441 -3.87 28.24 -23.64
CA ARG A 441 -4.29 26.82 -23.77
C ARG A 441 -5.63 26.53 -23.11
N PHE A 442 -5.98 27.26 -22.07
CA PHE A 442 -7.29 27.09 -21.42
C PHE A 442 -8.45 27.62 -22.23
N ASP A 443 -8.18 28.43 -23.28
CA ASP A 443 -9.18 28.93 -24.23
C ASP A 443 -9.62 27.88 -25.26
N GLU A 444 -8.87 26.78 -25.42
CA GLU A 444 -9.22 25.73 -26.37
C GLU A 444 -10.42 24.90 -25.83
N PRO A 445 -11.57 24.91 -26.53
CA PRO A 445 -12.79 24.29 -26.00
C PRO A 445 -12.74 22.76 -25.98
N ASP A 446 -11.92 22.11 -26.81
CA ASP A 446 -11.84 20.67 -26.95
C ASP A 446 -10.67 20.05 -26.13
N LEU A 447 -10.28 20.69 -25.03
CA LEU A 447 -9.22 20.20 -24.17
C LEU A 447 -9.74 19.77 -22.79
N TYR A 448 -9.13 18.72 -22.27
CA TYR A 448 -9.13 18.32 -20.88
C TYR A 448 -7.71 18.49 -20.30
N LEU A 449 -7.60 19.28 -19.26
CA LEU A 449 -6.35 19.47 -18.51
C LEU A 449 -6.23 18.35 -17.47
N ASN A 450 -5.24 17.49 -17.65
CA ASN A 450 -4.98 16.36 -16.78
C ASN A 450 -4.05 16.77 -15.61
N VAL A 451 -3.00 16.03 -15.33
CA VAL A 451 -2.04 16.30 -14.26
C VAL A 451 -0.78 17.01 -14.78
N PRO A 452 -0.11 17.86 -13.99
CA PRO A 452 0.95 18.74 -14.48
C PRO A 452 2.23 18.03 -14.96
N PHE A 453 2.49 16.79 -14.51
CA PHE A 453 3.72 16.04 -14.80
C PHE A 453 3.55 14.93 -15.85
N ALA A 454 2.38 14.81 -16.45
CA ALA A 454 2.10 13.91 -17.57
C ALA A 454 1.69 14.73 -18.79
N PRO A 455 1.46 14.13 -19.97
CA PRO A 455 0.77 14.83 -21.05
C PRO A 455 -0.54 15.42 -20.53
N TYR A 456 -0.47 16.69 -20.09
CA TYR A 456 -1.57 17.33 -19.36
C TYR A 456 -2.70 17.80 -20.29
N LEU A 457 -2.40 17.87 -21.58
CA LEU A 457 -3.38 18.24 -22.61
C LEU A 457 -3.93 16.97 -23.26
N ILE A 458 -5.21 16.70 -23.04
CA ILE A 458 -5.94 15.57 -23.64
C ILE A 458 -7.15 16.15 -24.36
N LYS A 459 -7.40 15.72 -25.60
CA LYS A 459 -8.63 16.12 -26.29
C LYS A 459 -9.84 15.41 -25.67
N ASN A 460 -10.94 16.13 -25.52
CA ASN A 460 -12.17 15.56 -24.94
C ASN A 460 -12.62 14.28 -25.66
N LYS A 461 -12.41 14.23 -27.00
CA LYS A 461 -12.75 13.04 -27.81
C LYS A 461 -11.94 11.79 -27.46
N ASP A 462 -10.80 11.93 -26.80
CA ASP A 462 -9.93 10.82 -26.40
C ASP A 462 -10.34 10.26 -25.03
N LEU A 463 -11.30 10.90 -24.35
CA LEU A 463 -11.93 10.37 -23.15
C LEU A 463 -13.00 9.32 -23.55
N PRO A 464 -13.07 8.15 -22.87
CA PRO A 464 -14.09 7.14 -23.16
C PRO A 464 -15.48 7.68 -22.83
N SER A 465 -16.32 7.89 -23.86
CA SER A 465 -17.64 8.53 -23.76
C SER A 465 -18.63 7.75 -22.89
N GLN A 466 -18.38 6.46 -22.64
CA GLN A 466 -19.13 5.64 -21.70
C GLN A 466 -19.01 6.18 -20.26
N TYR A 467 -17.89 6.80 -19.91
CA TYR A 467 -17.59 7.26 -18.55
C TYR A 467 -17.52 8.77 -18.42
N PHE A 468 -17.09 9.49 -19.49
CA PHE A 468 -16.82 10.91 -19.44
C PHE A 468 -17.36 11.61 -20.70
N GLN A 469 -18.18 12.62 -20.51
CA GLN A 469 -18.71 13.47 -21.59
C GLN A 469 -18.53 14.93 -21.22
N LEU A 470 -17.27 15.41 -21.31
CA LEU A 470 -16.97 16.81 -21.07
C LEU A 470 -17.41 17.65 -22.28
N PRO A 471 -18.26 18.69 -22.09
CA PRO A 471 -18.62 19.61 -23.15
C PRO A 471 -17.42 20.35 -23.74
N LYS A 472 -17.54 20.71 -25.04
CA LYS A 472 -16.52 21.48 -25.75
C LYS A 472 -16.67 22.96 -25.44
N VAL A 473 -16.26 23.36 -24.27
CA VAL A 473 -16.23 24.75 -23.80
C VAL A 473 -14.85 25.08 -23.24
N PRO A 474 -14.40 26.33 -23.24
CA PRO A 474 -13.13 26.72 -22.63
C PRO A 474 -13.17 26.55 -21.11
N TYR A 475 -12.00 26.53 -20.48
CA TYR A 475 -11.88 26.58 -19.03
C TYR A 475 -12.20 27.98 -18.51
N ARG A 476 -12.91 28.05 -17.39
CA ARG A 476 -13.18 29.28 -16.64
C ARG A 476 -12.19 29.42 -15.50
N GLU A 477 -11.54 30.58 -15.39
CA GLU A 477 -10.70 30.89 -14.22
C GLU A 477 -11.57 31.09 -12.96
N VAL A 478 -11.18 30.47 -11.85
CA VAL A 478 -11.88 30.55 -10.57
C VAL A 478 -10.89 30.68 -9.41
N GLU A 479 -11.35 31.25 -8.30
CA GLU A 479 -10.61 31.25 -7.04
C GLU A 479 -11.22 30.21 -6.12
N LEU A 480 -10.37 29.36 -5.54
CA LEU A 480 -10.80 28.32 -4.58
C LEU A 480 -10.53 28.82 -3.16
N ASP A 481 -11.56 28.84 -2.30
CA ASP A 481 -11.51 29.25 -0.90
C ASP A 481 -10.88 28.20 0.06
#